data_459e14eae9ba9a3b3ce43ac1e43cb84d
#
_entry.id   459e14eae9ba9a3b3ce43ac1e43cb84d
#
_cell.length_a   1.000
_cell.length_b   1.000
_cell.length_c   1.000
_cell.angle_alpha   90.00
_cell.angle_beta   90.00
_cell.angle_gamma   90.00
#
_symmetry.space_group_name_H-M   'P 1'
#
loop_
_entity.id
_entity.type
_entity.pdbx_description
1 polymer ?
#
loop_
_entity_poly.entity_id
_entity_poly.type
_entity_poly.pdbx_seq_one_letter_code
_entity_poly.pdbx_strand_id
1 'polypeptide(L)'
;MTNDPAQVEQVQKCFDCDWNREPFHPHEDAGLAWSPGYARHLVCKFIDRAHKSLDVQHPKFAEPVILERMLAAIQRGVRVRILCGGKHGLHQPDLMYSFALWRLMHQAGAKVHKQKNLRAHAKLLVVDHKQALLGSQNFDQPAFDLRREVAMELYDAAIVRDLTTMYECDWETSRKYEPPYPVGEPAEEEEDEFMHDATLMHE
;
A
#
# COMPACT_ATOMS: atom_id res chain seq x y z
N MET A 1 -9.21 15.51 -4.15
CA MET A 1 -9.08 16.89 -3.64
C MET A 1 -9.97 16.97 -2.40
N THR A 2 -9.45 17.50 -1.29
CA THR A 2 -10.25 17.72 -0.08
C THR A 2 -10.68 19.19 0.00
N ASN A 3 -11.86 19.45 0.56
CA ASN A 3 -12.36 20.78 0.95
C ASN A 3 -12.64 20.85 2.46
N ASP A 4 -12.20 19.83 3.20
CA ASP A 4 -12.29 19.83 4.66
C ASP A 4 -11.31 20.88 5.23
N PRO A 5 -11.81 21.91 5.97
CA PRO A 5 -10.96 22.98 6.45
C PRO A 5 -9.82 22.51 7.36
N ALA A 6 -10.04 21.50 8.21
CA ALA A 6 -9.04 21.00 9.13
C ALA A 6 -7.90 20.27 8.37
N GLN A 7 -8.24 19.54 7.32
CA GLN A 7 -7.25 18.88 6.46
C GLN A 7 -6.44 19.93 5.67
N VAL A 8 -7.12 20.92 5.07
CA VAL A 8 -6.48 22.01 4.31
C VAL A 8 -5.52 22.79 5.22
N GLU A 9 -5.94 23.16 6.43
CA GLU A 9 -5.12 23.86 7.41
C GLU A 9 -3.88 23.06 7.79
N GLN A 10 -4.01 21.76 8.04
CA GLN A 10 -2.85 20.90 8.36
C GLN A 10 -1.86 20.80 7.20
N VAL A 11 -2.35 20.67 5.95
CA VAL A 11 -1.48 20.61 4.77
C VAL A 11 -0.74 21.93 4.60
N GLN A 12 -1.43 23.07 4.74
CA GLN A 12 -0.79 24.40 4.68
C GLN A 12 0.26 24.56 5.77
N LYS A 13 -0.08 24.22 7.02
CA LYS A 13 0.85 24.29 8.14
C LYS A 13 2.07 23.40 7.94
N CYS A 14 1.90 22.20 7.38
CA CYS A 14 3.02 21.35 7.03
C CYS A 14 3.94 22.02 6.01
N PHE A 15 3.38 22.59 4.94
CA PHE A 15 4.15 23.32 3.93
C PHE A 15 4.90 24.50 4.54
N ASP A 16 4.24 25.31 5.37
CA ASP A 16 4.85 26.50 6.00
C ASP A 16 6.00 26.11 6.94
N CYS A 17 5.83 25.06 7.75
CA CYS A 17 6.89 24.53 8.61
C CYS A 17 8.08 24.01 7.79
N ASP A 18 7.84 23.22 6.74
CA ASP A 18 8.90 22.67 5.89
C ASP A 18 9.63 23.80 5.13
N TRP A 19 8.90 24.83 4.66
CA TRP A 19 9.47 26.01 4.01
C TRP A 19 10.39 26.80 4.94
N ASN A 20 9.97 27.00 6.18
CA ASN A 20 10.72 27.74 7.19
C ASN A 20 11.76 26.87 7.93
N ARG A 21 11.87 25.57 7.61
CA ARG A 21 12.72 24.59 8.31
C ARG A 21 12.37 24.46 9.79
N GLU A 22 11.10 24.55 10.11
CA GLU A 22 10.55 24.40 11.46
C GLU A 22 9.97 22.98 11.65
N PRO A 23 9.96 22.46 12.89
CA PRO A 23 9.30 21.18 13.18
C PRO A 23 7.80 21.24 12.91
N PHE A 24 7.29 20.28 12.15
CA PHE A 24 5.86 20.11 11.95
C PHE A 24 5.30 19.09 12.95
N HIS A 25 4.30 19.52 13.72
CA HIS A 25 3.60 18.69 14.69
C HIS A 25 2.13 18.53 14.25
N PRO A 26 1.79 17.44 13.56
CA PRO A 26 0.43 17.19 13.08
C PRO A 26 -0.52 16.85 14.23
N HIS A 27 -1.81 17.17 14.04
CA HIS A 27 -2.90 16.75 14.91
C HIS A 27 -3.55 15.47 14.38
N GLU A 28 -3.88 14.53 15.26
CA GLU A 28 -4.44 13.23 14.87
C GLU A 28 -5.90 13.31 14.37
N ASP A 29 -6.60 14.43 14.64
CA ASP A 29 -8.05 14.53 14.50
C ASP A 29 -8.55 14.79 13.07
N ALA A 30 -7.66 15.12 12.14
CA ALA A 30 -8.06 15.49 10.76
C ALA A 30 -8.17 14.31 9.79
N GLY A 31 -8.01 13.06 10.25
CA GLY A 31 -8.03 11.89 9.38
C GLY A 31 -6.86 11.82 8.38
N LEU A 32 -5.77 12.54 8.67
CA LEU A 32 -4.52 12.55 7.91
C LEU A 32 -3.43 11.81 8.69
N ALA A 33 -2.84 10.79 8.09
CA ALA A 33 -1.73 10.02 8.66
C ALA A 33 -0.39 10.59 8.20
N TRP A 34 0.23 11.43 9.01
CA TRP A 34 1.48 12.10 8.71
C TRP A 34 2.72 11.29 9.14
N SER A 35 3.74 11.28 8.30
CA SER A 35 5.10 10.80 8.61
C SER A 35 6.11 11.94 8.43
N PRO A 36 7.19 11.97 9.22
CA PRO A 36 7.39 11.27 10.49
C PRO A 36 6.32 11.68 11.51
N GLY A 37 5.87 10.73 12.35
CA GLY A 37 4.89 11.00 13.39
C GLY A 37 4.00 9.79 13.70
N TYR A 38 2.69 10.01 13.78
CA TYR A 38 1.74 8.98 14.20
C TYR A 38 1.18 8.09 13.07
N ALA A 39 1.64 8.25 11.82
CA ALA A 39 1.10 7.51 10.66
C ALA A 39 1.10 6.00 10.86
N ARG A 40 2.18 5.40 11.38
CA ARG A 40 2.24 3.96 11.66
C ARG A 40 1.11 3.52 12.58
N HIS A 41 0.87 4.27 13.66
CA HIS A 41 -0.19 3.98 14.62
C HIS A 41 -1.59 4.08 13.99
N LEU A 42 -1.82 5.11 13.16
CA LEU A 42 -3.08 5.32 12.48
C LEU A 42 -3.35 4.20 11.45
N VAL A 43 -2.35 3.81 10.65
CA VAL A 43 -2.46 2.69 9.71
C VAL A 43 -2.76 1.38 10.46
N CYS A 44 -2.12 1.13 11.60
CA CYS A 44 -2.42 -0.03 12.44
C CYS A 44 -3.88 -0.02 12.92
N LYS A 45 -4.34 1.09 13.48
CA LYS A 45 -5.75 1.25 13.90
C LYS A 45 -6.72 1.06 12.75
N PHE A 46 -6.37 1.54 11.56
CA PHE A 46 -7.19 1.38 10.36
C PHE A 46 -7.34 -0.10 9.98
N ILE A 47 -6.26 -0.87 9.99
CA ILE A 47 -6.26 -2.31 9.74
C ILE A 47 -7.07 -3.07 10.80
N ASP A 48 -6.97 -2.65 12.08
CA ASP A 48 -7.68 -3.28 13.18
C ASP A 48 -9.21 -3.13 13.09
N ARG A 49 -9.72 -2.15 12.34
CA ARG A 49 -11.16 -1.96 12.07
C ARG A 49 -11.74 -3.00 11.09
N ALA A 50 -10.89 -3.78 10.42
CA ALA A 50 -11.36 -4.80 9.50
C ALA A 50 -12.05 -5.95 10.23
N HIS A 51 -13.31 -6.24 9.83
CA HIS A 51 -14.13 -7.33 10.37
C HIS A 51 -14.46 -8.40 9.33
N LYS A 52 -14.53 -8.04 8.04
CA LYS A 52 -14.91 -8.93 6.94
C LYS A 52 -13.83 -9.04 5.88
N SER A 53 -13.30 -7.91 5.45
CA SER A 53 -12.32 -7.85 4.37
C SER A 53 -11.31 -6.73 4.55
N LEU A 54 -10.08 -7.00 4.14
CA LEU A 54 -9.00 -6.05 4.00
C LEU A 54 -8.38 -6.25 2.61
N ASP A 55 -8.57 -5.28 1.74
CA ASP A 55 -8.02 -5.26 0.39
C ASP A 55 -6.86 -4.26 0.35
N VAL A 56 -5.68 -4.72 -0.04
CA VAL A 56 -4.43 -3.95 0.00
C VAL A 56 -3.81 -3.91 -1.38
N GLN A 57 -3.64 -2.71 -1.94
CA GLN A 57 -2.82 -2.50 -3.13
C GLN A 57 -1.58 -1.70 -2.73
N HIS A 58 -0.41 -2.35 -2.76
CA HIS A 58 0.78 -1.73 -2.21
C HIS A 58 2.06 -2.29 -2.87
N PRO A 59 3.03 -1.41 -3.25
CA PRO A 59 4.23 -1.84 -3.96
C PRO A 59 5.26 -2.51 -3.06
N LYS A 60 5.32 -2.13 -1.77
CA LYS A 60 6.41 -2.53 -0.86
C LYS A 60 5.89 -2.98 0.49
N PHE A 61 6.44 -4.08 0.97
CA PHE A 61 6.13 -4.66 2.27
C PHE A 61 7.43 -4.93 3.03
N ALA A 62 7.81 -4.03 3.93
CA ALA A 62 9.02 -4.12 4.74
C ALA A 62 8.83 -3.48 6.14
N GLU A 63 7.57 -3.31 6.59
CA GLU A 63 7.24 -2.75 7.89
C GLU A 63 6.62 -3.84 8.78
N PRO A 64 7.38 -4.38 9.75
CA PRO A 64 6.92 -5.52 10.56
C PRO A 64 5.65 -5.26 11.36
N VAL A 65 5.48 -4.04 11.89
CA VAL A 65 4.31 -3.71 12.73
C VAL A 65 3.02 -3.72 11.91
N ILE A 66 3.05 -3.20 10.69
CA ILE A 66 1.91 -3.25 9.76
C ILE A 66 1.58 -4.70 9.40
N LEU A 67 2.62 -5.51 9.12
CA LEU A 67 2.45 -6.93 8.83
C LEU A 67 1.80 -7.68 9.97
N GLU A 68 2.24 -7.44 11.21
CA GLU A 68 1.65 -8.03 12.42
C GLU A 68 0.14 -7.75 12.50
N ARG A 69 -0.30 -6.50 12.24
CA ARG A 69 -1.73 -6.14 12.23
C ARG A 69 -2.51 -6.86 11.12
N MET A 70 -1.91 -7.02 9.95
CA MET A 70 -2.53 -7.79 8.85
C MET A 70 -2.64 -9.28 9.20
N LEU A 71 -1.62 -9.88 9.82
CA LEU A 71 -1.66 -11.25 10.32
C LEU A 71 -2.73 -11.42 11.40
N ALA A 72 -2.83 -10.48 12.34
CA ALA A 72 -3.88 -10.47 13.36
C ALA A 72 -5.28 -10.35 12.74
N ALA A 73 -5.44 -9.60 11.65
CA ALA A 73 -6.69 -9.54 10.89
C ALA A 73 -7.06 -10.91 10.31
N ILE A 74 -6.10 -11.62 9.70
CA ILE A 74 -6.31 -12.99 9.18
C ILE A 74 -6.74 -13.94 10.32
N GLN A 75 -6.07 -13.86 11.48
CA GLN A 75 -6.40 -14.69 12.65
C GLN A 75 -7.82 -14.42 13.17
N ARG A 76 -8.31 -13.18 13.04
CA ARG A 76 -9.71 -12.83 13.33
C ARG A 76 -10.73 -13.35 12.28
N GLY A 77 -10.27 -13.99 11.21
CA GLY A 77 -11.10 -14.48 10.12
C GLY A 77 -11.39 -13.43 9.03
N VAL A 78 -10.68 -12.32 9.01
CA VAL A 78 -10.80 -11.31 7.95
C VAL A 78 -10.22 -11.86 6.64
N ARG A 79 -10.95 -11.74 5.55
CA ARG A 79 -10.43 -12.04 4.22
C ARG A 79 -9.42 -10.98 3.79
N VAL A 80 -8.15 -11.34 3.70
CA VAL A 80 -7.09 -10.43 3.27
C VAL A 80 -6.68 -10.72 1.83
N ARG A 81 -6.69 -9.69 0.97
CA ARG A 81 -6.19 -9.74 -0.41
C ARG A 81 -5.10 -8.69 -0.58
N ILE A 82 -3.99 -9.08 -1.21
CA ILE A 82 -2.84 -8.21 -1.48
C ILE A 82 -2.60 -8.18 -2.98
N LEU A 83 -2.62 -7.00 -3.57
CA LEU A 83 -2.25 -6.73 -4.95
C LEU A 83 -0.92 -5.98 -4.96
N CYS A 84 0.13 -6.63 -5.45
CA CYS A 84 1.49 -6.08 -5.48
C CYS A 84 2.00 -5.88 -6.90
N GLY A 85 3.08 -5.13 -7.04
CA GLY A 85 3.79 -4.90 -8.32
C GLY A 85 4.85 -5.96 -8.65
N GLY A 86 5.05 -6.96 -7.77
CA GLY A 86 6.13 -7.92 -7.92
C GLY A 86 7.51 -7.26 -7.78
N LYS A 87 8.48 -7.69 -8.61
CA LYS A 87 9.87 -7.19 -8.54
C LYS A 87 10.06 -5.75 -9.04
N HIS A 88 9.11 -5.20 -9.77
CA HIS A 88 9.27 -3.90 -10.43
C HIS A 88 9.30 -2.73 -9.44
N GLY A 89 10.28 -1.85 -9.58
CA GLY A 89 10.40 -0.62 -8.79
C GLY A 89 10.95 -0.80 -7.38
N LEU A 90 11.40 -2.00 -7.01
CA LEU A 90 12.03 -2.29 -5.74
C LEU A 90 13.54 -2.53 -5.92
N HIS A 91 14.37 -1.95 -5.03
CA HIS A 91 15.78 -2.30 -4.93
C HIS A 91 15.95 -3.68 -4.28
N GLN A 92 17.10 -4.33 -4.54
CA GLN A 92 17.36 -5.72 -4.10
C GLN A 92 17.06 -5.99 -2.61
N PRO A 93 17.51 -5.20 -1.63
CA PRO A 93 17.18 -5.45 -0.22
C PRO A 93 15.67 -5.39 0.05
N ASP A 94 14.98 -4.37 -0.49
CA ASP A 94 13.55 -4.17 -0.33
C ASP A 94 12.73 -5.29 -0.97
N LEU A 95 13.22 -5.80 -2.10
CA LEU A 95 12.61 -6.91 -2.81
C LEU A 95 12.65 -8.19 -1.97
N MET A 96 13.80 -8.50 -1.37
CA MET A 96 13.95 -9.68 -0.52
C MET A 96 13.04 -9.63 0.70
N TYR A 97 12.96 -8.50 1.39
CA TYR A 97 12.03 -8.29 2.50
C TYR A 97 10.58 -8.45 2.04
N SER A 98 10.19 -7.79 0.94
CA SER A 98 8.83 -7.89 0.41
C SER A 98 8.47 -9.32 0.02
N PHE A 99 9.37 -10.07 -0.60
CA PHE A 99 9.13 -11.48 -0.92
C PHE A 99 8.90 -12.34 0.31
N ALA A 100 9.72 -12.17 1.35
CA ALA A 100 9.56 -12.89 2.61
C ALA A 100 8.19 -12.60 3.25
N LEU A 101 7.78 -11.33 3.27
CA LEU A 101 6.53 -10.90 3.87
C LEU A 101 5.30 -11.31 3.04
N TRP A 102 5.35 -11.25 1.71
CA TRP A 102 4.27 -11.76 0.87
C TRP A 102 4.09 -13.28 1.02
N ARG A 103 5.19 -14.06 1.16
CA ARG A 103 5.10 -15.50 1.45
C ARG A 103 4.47 -15.76 2.81
N LEU A 104 4.89 -15.02 3.84
CA LEU A 104 4.33 -15.15 5.18
C LEU A 104 2.83 -14.86 5.17
N MET A 105 2.40 -13.80 4.49
CA MET A 105 0.99 -13.46 4.34
C MET A 105 0.22 -14.54 3.58
N HIS A 106 0.79 -15.07 2.50
CA HIS A 106 0.18 -16.16 1.73
C HIS A 106 0.04 -17.43 2.59
N GLN A 107 1.08 -17.82 3.33
CA GLN A 107 1.05 -18.97 4.25
C GLN A 107 0.03 -18.79 5.37
N ALA A 108 -0.17 -17.57 5.84
CA ALA A 108 -1.18 -17.24 6.85
C ALA A 108 -2.62 -17.24 6.28
N GLY A 109 -2.81 -17.33 4.95
CA GLY A 109 -4.12 -17.42 4.31
C GLY A 109 -4.56 -16.20 3.51
N ALA A 110 -3.72 -15.18 3.38
CA ALA A 110 -3.98 -14.08 2.46
C ALA A 110 -3.89 -14.55 0.99
N LYS A 111 -4.70 -13.94 0.12
CA LYS A 111 -4.53 -14.09 -1.34
C LYS A 111 -3.58 -13.01 -1.84
N VAL A 112 -2.46 -13.42 -2.42
CA VAL A 112 -1.47 -12.50 -2.99
C VAL A 112 -1.50 -12.60 -4.50
N HIS A 113 -1.71 -11.47 -5.17
CA HIS A 113 -1.72 -11.34 -6.62
C HIS A 113 -0.72 -10.28 -7.08
N LYS A 114 -0.19 -10.46 -8.28
CA LYS A 114 0.67 -9.51 -8.98
C LYS A 114 -0.09 -8.87 -10.14
N GLN A 115 -0.01 -7.56 -10.24
CA GLN A 115 -0.56 -6.83 -11.38
C GLN A 115 0.28 -7.10 -12.64
N LYS A 116 -0.37 -7.39 -13.79
CA LYS A 116 0.32 -7.77 -15.03
C LYS A 116 0.79 -6.56 -15.84
N ASN A 117 -0.13 -5.65 -16.11
CA ASN A 117 0.03 -4.63 -17.15
C ASN A 117 0.43 -3.24 -16.60
N LEU A 118 0.48 -3.08 -15.30
CA LEU A 118 0.83 -1.81 -14.66
C LEU A 118 1.89 -2.05 -13.59
N ARG A 119 2.80 -1.10 -13.47
CA ARG A 119 3.70 -1.04 -12.31
C ARG A 119 2.90 -0.51 -11.13
N ALA A 120 2.34 -1.41 -10.32
CA ALA A 120 1.55 -1.02 -9.14
C ALA A 120 2.38 -0.13 -8.22
N HIS A 121 1.92 1.10 -8.01
CA HIS A 121 2.55 2.07 -7.12
C HIS A 121 1.54 2.72 -6.15
N ALA A 122 0.28 2.30 -6.17
CA ALA A 122 -0.73 2.74 -5.22
C ALA A 122 -0.39 2.31 -3.79
N LYS A 123 -0.75 3.10 -2.80
CA LYS A 123 -0.74 2.78 -1.38
C LYS A 123 -2.17 2.93 -0.90
N LEU A 124 -2.95 1.88 -1.12
CA LEU A 124 -4.38 1.82 -0.87
C LEU A 124 -4.71 0.64 0.05
N LEU A 125 -5.48 0.91 1.08
CA LEU A 125 -6.17 -0.09 1.89
C LEU A 125 -7.67 0.18 1.82
N VAL A 126 -8.47 -0.86 1.61
CA VAL A 126 -9.93 -0.80 1.69
C VAL A 126 -10.40 -1.79 2.75
N VAL A 127 -11.12 -1.30 3.75
CA VAL A 127 -11.65 -2.10 4.86
C VAL A 127 -13.15 -2.23 4.71
N ASP A 128 -13.62 -3.49 4.66
CA ASP A 128 -15.02 -3.89 4.62
C ASP A 128 -15.85 -3.22 3.50
N HIS A 129 -15.20 -2.67 2.48
CA HIS A 129 -15.77 -1.83 1.40
C HIS A 129 -16.54 -0.61 1.94
N LYS A 130 -16.18 -0.11 3.12
CA LYS A 130 -16.84 1.01 3.81
C LYS A 130 -15.91 2.18 4.10
N GLN A 131 -14.63 1.94 4.16
CA GLN A 131 -13.62 2.93 4.43
C GLN A 131 -12.35 2.59 3.66
N ALA A 132 -11.62 3.63 3.26
CA ALA A 132 -10.35 3.47 2.57
C ALA A 132 -9.27 4.36 3.20
N LEU A 133 -8.02 3.93 3.10
CA LEU A 133 -6.84 4.72 3.41
C LEU A 133 -6.01 4.81 2.14
N LEU A 134 -5.75 6.02 1.68
CA LEU A 134 -5.00 6.28 0.46
C LEU A 134 -3.90 7.31 0.73
N GLY A 135 -2.67 7.02 0.33
CA GLY A 135 -1.56 7.92 0.61
C GLY A 135 -0.29 7.66 -0.18
N SER A 136 0.78 8.25 0.33
CA SER A 136 2.12 8.16 -0.25
C SER A 136 3.06 7.20 0.49
N GLN A 137 2.76 6.82 1.76
CA GLN A 137 3.63 5.98 2.58
C GLN A 137 3.80 4.59 1.99
N ASN A 138 5.03 4.19 1.72
CA ASN A 138 5.38 2.79 1.58
C ASN A 138 5.35 2.08 2.94
N PHE A 139 5.10 0.79 2.96
CA PHE A 139 5.25 -0.03 4.17
C PHE A 139 6.71 -0.35 4.40
N ASP A 140 7.50 0.66 4.71
CA ASP A 140 8.90 0.57 5.10
C ASP A 140 9.24 1.57 6.21
N GLN A 141 10.24 1.27 7.00
CA GLN A 141 10.66 2.10 8.12
C GLN A 141 10.99 3.55 7.68
N PRO A 142 11.74 3.83 6.59
CA PRO A 142 12.02 5.19 6.19
C PRO A 142 10.76 6.01 5.85
N ALA A 143 9.71 5.38 5.31
CA ALA A 143 8.46 6.09 5.01
C ALA A 143 7.72 6.53 6.27
N PHE A 144 7.82 5.77 7.37
CA PHE A 144 7.18 6.12 8.62
C PHE A 144 8.01 7.01 9.53
N ASP A 145 9.35 6.88 9.51
CA ASP A 145 10.22 7.48 10.51
C ASP A 145 11.06 8.65 9.98
N LEU A 146 11.30 8.74 8.66
CA LEU A 146 12.26 9.68 8.10
C LEU A 146 11.68 10.60 7.03
N ARG A 147 10.76 10.11 6.19
CA ARG A 147 10.24 10.87 5.06
C ARG A 147 8.96 11.61 5.39
N ARG A 148 8.78 12.79 4.77
CA ARG A 148 7.51 13.50 4.79
C ARG A 148 6.54 12.80 3.85
N GLU A 149 5.59 12.06 4.45
CA GLU A 149 4.57 11.32 3.75
C GLU A 149 3.20 11.60 4.38
N VAL A 150 2.13 11.42 3.62
CA VAL A 150 0.77 11.59 4.13
C VAL A 150 -0.17 10.55 3.52
N ALA A 151 -1.09 10.03 4.34
CA ALA A 151 -2.26 9.30 3.87
C ALA A 151 -3.53 9.90 4.46
N MET A 152 -4.64 9.67 3.79
CA MET A 152 -5.96 10.17 4.16
C MET A 152 -6.91 9.01 4.40
N GLU A 153 -7.61 9.03 5.54
CA GLU A 153 -8.77 8.17 5.78
C GLU A 153 -9.98 8.72 5.02
N LEU A 154 -10.67 7.85 4.30
CA LEU A 154 -11.80 8.17 3.42
C LEU A 154 -13.02 7.38 3.86
N TYR A 155 -14.12 8.09 4.11
CA TYR A 155 -15.39 7.52 4.59
C TYR A 155 -16.56 7.85 3.66
N ASP A 156 -16.37 8.73 2.68
CA ASP A 156 -17.40 9.03 1.68
C ASP A 156 -17.74 7.78 0.87
N ALA A 157 -19.01 7.39 0.90
CA ALA A 157 -19.48 6.14 0.30
C ALA A 157 -19.28 6.09 -1.22
N ALA A 158 -19.30 7.23 -1.92
CA ALA A 158 -19.07 7.27 -3.36
C ALA A 158 -17.59 7.07 -3.67
N ILE A 159 -16.71 7.77 -2.96
CA ILE A 159 -15.26 7.65 -3.13
C ILE A 159 -14.79 6.23 -2.78
N VAL A 160 -15.25 5.67 -1.65
CA VAL A 160 -14.87 4.31 -1.23
C VAL A 160 -15.36 3.27 -2.24
N ARG A 161 -16.57 3.42 -2.78
CA ARG A 161 -17.09 2.55 -3.84
C ARG A 161 -16.23 2.62 -5.11
N ASP A 162 -15.84 3.81 -5.54
CA ASP A 162 -15.03 4.00 -6.74
C ASP A 162 -13.63 3.38 -6.57
N LEU A 163 -12.99 3.57 -5.40
CA LEU A 163 -11.73 2.93 -5.05
C LEU A 163 -11.85 1.40 -4.98
N THR A 164 -12.95 0.90 -4.41
CA THR A 164 -13.24 -0.54 -4.37
C THR A 164 -13.41 -1.11 -5.78
N THR A 165 -14.14 -0.41 -6.64
CA THR A 165 -14.35 -0.82 -8.05
C THR A 165 -13.02 -0.86 -8.81
N MET A 166 -12.18 0.16 -8.63
CA MET A 166 -10.84 0.20 -9.22
C MET A 166 -10.00 -1.00 -8.75
N TYR A 167 -10.00 -1.27 -7.43
CA TYR A 167 -9.28 -2.42 -6.87
C TYR A 167 -9.79 -3.75 -7.46
N GLU A 168 -11.11 -3.95 -7.59
CA GLU A 168 -11.67 -5.17 -8.16
C GLU A 168 -11.28 -5.34 -9.63
N CYS A 169 -11.31 -4.29 -10.45
CA CYS A 169 -10.85 -4.33 -11.84
C CYS A 169 -9.37 -4.73 -11.94
N ASP A 170 -8.52 -4.14 -11.09
CA ASP A 170 -7.11 -4.48 -11.01
C ASP A 170 -6.89 -5.93 -10.52
N TRP A 171 -7.71 -6.38 -9.58
CA TRP A 171 -7.67 -7.74 -9.06
C TRP A 171 -8.06 -8.78 -10.11
N GLU A 172 -9.13 -8.56 -10.87
CA GLU A 172 -9.60 -9.46 -11.91
C GLU A 172 -8.59 -9.62 -13.06
N THR A 173 -7.87 -8.55 -13.38
CA THR A 173 -6.85 -8.57 -14.44
C THR A 173 -5.48 -9.03 -13.95
N SER A 174 -5.31 -9.22 -12.64
CA SER A 174 -4.07 -9.67 -12.01
C SER A 174 -3.87 -11.19 -12.12
N ARG A 175 -2.73 -11.68 -11.67
CA ARG A 175 -2.47 -13.11 -11.54
C ARG A 175 -2.06 -13.48 -10.12
N LYS A 176 -2.39 -14.71 -9.68
CA LYS A 176 -1.88 -15.26 -8.44
C LYS A 176 -0.35 -15.15 -8.44
N TYR A 177 0.20 -14.74 -7.35
CA TYR A 177 1.63 -14.53 -7.21
C TYR A 177 2.20 -15.37 -6.08
N GLU A 178 3.17 -16.20 -6.41
CA GLU A 178 3.96 -16.98 -5.48
C GLU A 178 5.38 -16.38 -5.45
N PRO A 179 5.71 -15.56 -4.44
CA PRO A 179 7.03 -14.94 -4.36
C PRO A 179 8.13 -15.97 -4.26
N PRO A 180 9.26 -15.81 -4.98
CA PRO A 180 10.34 -16.78 -4.98
C PRO A 180 10.96 -16.94 -3.60
N TYR A 181 11.51 -18.13 -3.33
CA TYR A 181 12.29 -18.38 -2.11
C TYR A 181 13.67 -17.71 -2.22
N PRO A 182 14.25 -17.24 -1.09
CA PRO A 182 15.53 -16.54 -1.12
C PRO A 182 16.75 -17.45 -1.38
N VAL A 183 16.56 -18.77 -1.34
CA VAL A 183 17.64 -19.76 -1.54
C VAL A 183 17.13 -20.83 -2.49
N GLY A 184 17.71 -20.92 -3.66
CA GLY A 184 17.41 -21.91 -4.69
C GLY A 184 17.24 -21.22 -6.04
N GLU A 185 17.94 -21.63 -7.04
CA GLU A 185 18.01 -21.27 -8.45
C GLU A 185 17.66 -19.82 -8.82
N PRO A 186 18.50 -19.11 -9.58
CA PRO A 186 18.10 -17.81 -10.12
C PRO A 186 16.76 -18.02 -10.82
N ALA A 187 15.74 -17.23 -10.41
CA ALA A 187 14.48 -17.21 -11.11
C ALA A 187 14.80 -17.06 -12.60
N GLU A 188 14.31 -17.97 -13.44
CA GLU A 188 14.33 -17.78 -14.88
C GLU A 188 13.89 -16.35 -15.14
N GLU A 189 14.72 -15.58 -15.84
CA GLU A 189 14.38 -14.23 -16.24
C GLU A 189 13.10 -14.37 -17.05
N GLU A 190 11.94 -14.02 -16.45
CA GLU A 190 10.72 -13.79 -17.20
C GLU A 190 11.10 -12.68 -18.18
N GLU A 191 11.35 -13.05 -19.44
CA GLU A 191 11.56 -12.10 -20.54
C GLU A 191 10.40 -11.11 -20.49
N ASP A 192 10.73 -9.83 -20.39
CA ASP A 192 9.77 -8.74 -20.40
C ASP A 192 8.96 -8.83 -21.71
N GLU A 193 7.78 -9.43 -21.69
CA GLU A 193 6.80 -9.39 -22.78
C GLU A 193 6.47 -7.94 -23.23
N PHE A 194 6.95 -6.95 -22.51
CA PHE A 194 6.77 -5.53 -22.77
C PHE A 194 7.64 -4.97 -23.90
N MET A 195 8.70 -5.68 -24.33
CA MET A 195 9.59 -5.19 -25.40
C MET A 195 9.12 -5.55 -26.81
N HIS A 196 8.09 -6.39 -26.97
CA HIS A 196 7.65 -6.82 -28.31
C HIS A 196 6.58 -5.93 -28.94
N ASP A 197 5.88 -5.09 -28.15
CA ASP A 197 4.80 -4.24 -28.67
C ASP A 197 5.26 -2.83 -29.12
N ALA A 198 6.50 -2.45 -28.83
CA ALA A 198 7.03 -1.15 -29.25
C ALA A 198 7.52 -1.12 -30.72
N THR A 199 7.62 -2.27 -31.37
CA THR A 199 8.16 -2.37 -32.75
C THR A 199 7.05 -2.33 -33.82
N LEU A 200 5.77 -2.36 -33.45
CA LEU A 200 4.64 -2.38 -34.39
C LEU A 200 3.96 -1.02 -34.61
N MET A 201 4.51 0.07 -34.09
CA MET A 201 3.95 1.42 -34.31
C MET A 201 4.79 2.32 -35.24
N HIS A 202 5.70 1.77 -36.01
CA HIS A 202 6.42 2.49 -37.08
C HIS A 202 6.42 1.68 -38.38
N GLU A 203 5.25 1.55 -39.01
CA GLU A 203 5.07 1.38 -40.47
C GLU A 203 3.82 2.13 -40.92
#